data_50f3adf9d91c981ba5b9a6078ffadcb9
#
_entry.id   50f3adf9d91c981ba5b9a6078ffadcb9
#
_cell.length_a   1.000
_cell.length_b   1.000
_cell.length_c   1.000
_cell.angle_alpha   90.00
_cell.angle_beta   90.00
_cell.angle_gamma   90.00
#
_symmetry.space_group_name_H-M   'P 1'
#
loop_
_entity.id
_entity.type
_entity.pdbx_description
1 polymer ?
#
loop_
_entity_poly.entity_id
_entity_poly.type
_entity_poly.pdbx_seq_one_letter_code
_entity_poly.pdbx_strand_id
1 'polypeptide(L)'
;YELFENKFANDPRWAALEAKGAKKQRPLWASTGTKNPAYSDCVYVDELVAPLIVNTMPEKTLNALADHGNGAPTIKGTYEESHAIMAKLAELGIDFKAVTDKLEADGVASFIKSWDSVLTDVQAGIDRVNG
;
A
#
# COMPACT_ATOMS: atom_id res chain seq x y z
N TYR A 1 7.17 0.98 7.69
CA TYR A 1 6.87 1.72 8.91
C TYR A 1 8.15 2.18 9.64
N GLU A 2 9.19 1.35 9.68
CA GLU A 2 10.50 1.74 10.22
C GLU A 2 11.08 2.99 9.53
N LEU A 3 10.98 3.07 8.20
CA LEU A 3 11.38 4.27 7.45
C LEU A 3 10.60 5.51 7.88
N PHE A 4 9.29 5.37 8.12
CA PHE A 4 8.47 6.46 8.65
C PHE A 4 8.92 6.89 10.05
N GLU A 5 9.16 5.95 10.94
CA GLU A 5 9.64 6.27 12.30
C GLU A 5 10.98 7.00 12.23
N ASN A 6 11.95 6.48 11.47
CA ASN A 6 13.26 7.10 11.32
C ASN A 6 13.19 8.51 10.72
N LYS A 7 12.32 8.71 9.72
CA LYS A 7 12.14 10.01 9.05
C LYS A 7 11.57 11.07 9.98
N PHE A 8 10.61 10.70 10.82
CA PHE A 8 9.89 11.64 11.68
C PHE A 8 10.34 11.64 13.15
N ALA A 9 11.26 10.77 13.54
CA ALA A 9 11.83 10.77 14.90
C ALA A 9 13.17 11.49 14.97
N ASN A 10 14.04 11.29 13.98
CA ASN A 10 15.46 11.66 14.10
C ASN A 10 15.96 12.63 12.99
N ASP A 11 15.15 12.99 12.02
CA ASP A 11 15.56 13.89 10.93
C ASP A 11 15.49 15.36 11.41
N PRO A 12 16.63 16.10 11.50
CA PRO A 12 16.62 17.50 11.94
C PRO A 12 15.81 18.41 11.01
N ARG A 13 15.65 18.04 9.73
CA ARG A 13 14.78 18.78 8.79
C ARG A 13 13.32 18.70 9.21
N TRP A 14 12.91 17.53 9.71
CA TRP A 14 11.56 17.37 10.24
C TRP A 14 11.35 18.22 11.49
N ALA A 15 12.26 18.19 12.46
CA ALA A 15 12.17 19.01 13.68
C ALA A 15 12.00 20.50 13.37
N ALA A 16 12.72 21.02 12.37
CA ALA A 16 12.61 22.41 11.93
C ALA A 16 11.24 22.73 11.28
N LEU A 17 10.65 21.78 10.58
CA LEU A 17 9.31 21.93 9.98
C LEU A 17 8.20 21.80 11.03
N GLU A 18 8.32 20.83 11.94
CA GLU A 18 7.37 20.61 13.03
C GLU A 18 7.28 21.84 13.95
N ALA A 19 8.40 22.49 14.24
CA ALA A 19 8.43 23.75 14.98
C ALA A 19 7.68 24.90 14.29
N LYS A 20 7.48 24.82 12.98
CA LYS A 20 6.68 25.75 12.16
C LYS A 20 5.24 25.29 11.98
N GLY A 21 4.80 24.24 12.66
CA GLY A 21 3.44 23.72 12.61
C GLY A 21 3.17 22.67 11.54
N ALA A 22 4.21 22.12 10.87
CA ALA A 22 4.01 21.02 9.94
C ALA A 22 3.47 19.77 10.65
N LYS A 23 2.65 19.00 9.95
CA LYS A 23 2.07 17.75 10.43
C LYS A 23 2.76 16.56 9.74
N LYS A 24 2.94 15.47 10.50
CA LYS A 24 3.49 14.22 9.94
C LYS A 24 2.56 13.67 8.87
N GLN A 25 3.11 13.29 7.73
CA GLN A 25 2.40 12.47 6.78
C GLN A 25 2.26 11.05 7.36
N ARG A 26 1.05 10.55 7.43
CA ARG A 26 0.77 9.23 7.98
C ARG A 26 1.01 8.16 6.92
N PRO A 27 1.60 7.00 7.27
CA PRO A 27 1.65 5.85 6.37
C PRO A 27 0.23 5.37 6.07
N LEU A 28 -0.04 5.09 4.79
CA LEU A 28 -1.32 4.54 4.35
C LEU A 28 -1.07 3.20 3.64
N TRP A 29 -1.76 2.17 4.14
CA TRP A 29 -1.80 0.85 3.53
C TRP A 29 -3.04 0.76 2.66
N ALA A 30 -2.85 0.51 1.37
CA ALA A 30 -3.91 0.37 0.39
C ALA A 30 -3.97 -1.07 -0.15
N SER A 31 -5.12 -1.46 -0.71
CA SER A 31 -5.33 -2.79 -1.32
C SER A 31 -5.10 -3.95 -0.34
N THR A 32 -5.56 -3.78 0.90
CA THR A 32 -5.33 -4.73 2.01
C THR A 32 -6.34 -5.87 2.08
N GLY A 33 -7.22 -6.01 1.09
CA GLY A 33 -8.09 -7.20 0.97
C GLY A 33 -7.29 -8.43 0.58
N THR A 34 -7.43 -9.52 1.32
CA THR A 34 -6.77 -10.80 1.05
C THR A 34 -7.46 -11.51 -0.11
N LYS A 35 -6.69 -11.93 -1.12
CA LYS A 35 -7.19 -12.63 -2.30
C LYS A 35 -6.94 -14.13 -2.25
N ASN A 36 -5.87 -14.57 -1.60
CA ASN A 36 -5.55 -15.98 -1.46
C ASN A 36 -6.35 -16.60 -0.31
N PRO A 37 -7.26 -17.57 -0.58
CA PRO A 37 -8.11 -18.17 0.44
C PRO A 37 -7.35 -19.02 1.47
N ALA A 38 -6.07 -19.32 1.24
CA ALA A 38 -5.21 -20.02 2.20
C ALA A 38 -4.72 -19.11 3.34
N TYR A 39 -4.87 -17.78 3.22
CA TYR A 39 -4.50 -16.81 4.23
C TYR A 39 -5.73 -16.29 4.96
N SER A 40 -5.54 -15.78 6.18
CA SER A 40 -6.57 -15.04 6.89
C SER A 40 -7.09 -13.88 6.02
N ASP A 41 -8.39 -13.67 6.00
CA ASP A 41 -9.01 -12.54 5.29
C ASP A 41 -8.72 -11.17 5.92
N CYS A 42 -8.14 -11.15 7.14
CA CYS A 42 -7.67 -9.95 7.85
C CYS A 42 -6.14 -9.80 7.87
N VAL A 43 -5.36 -10.69 7.25
CA VAL A 43 -3.89 -10.72 7.42
C VAL A 43 -3.21 -9.39 7.13
N TYR A 44 -3.58 -8.68 6.05
CA TYR A 44 -2.99 -7.38 5.69
C TYR A 44 -3.53 -6.20 6.51
N VAL A 45 -4.39 -6.45 7.46
CA VAL A 45 -4.81 -5.46 8.46
C VAL A 45 -4.17 -5.81 9.80
N ASP A 46 -4.33 -7.03 10.26
CA ASP A 46 -3.85 -7.48 11.58
C ASP A 46 -2.32 -7.38 11.71
N GLU A 47 -1.59 -7.66 10.64
CA GLU A 47 -0.11 -7.58 10.66
C GLU A 47 0.45 -6.16 10.42
N LEU A 48 -0.43 -5.18 10.17
CA LEU A 48 -0.01 -3.81 9.85
C LEU A 48 -0.51 -2.78 10.87
N VAL A 49 -0.81 -3.21 12.09
CA VAL A 49 -1.30 -2.31 13.14
C VAL A 49 -0.14 -1.58 13.82
N ALA A 50 -0.15 -0.25 13.74
CA ALA A 50 0.79 0.62 14.43
C ALA A 50 0.20 2.03 14.62
N PRO A 51 0.76 2.87 15.53
CA PRO A 51 0.32 4.24 15.70
C PRO A 51 0.42 5.07 14.41
N LEU A 52 -0.51 5.97 14.19
CA LEU A 52 -0.54 6.93 13.07
C LEU A 52 -0.66 6.31 11.69
N ILE A 53 -0.91 5.03 11.53
CA ILE A 53 -1.21 4.45 10.22
C ILE A 53 -2.65 4.76 9.80
N VAL A 54 -2.89 4.65 8.48
CA VAL A 54 -4.21 4.53 7.87
C VAL A 54 -4.23 3.22 7.09
N ASN A 55 -5.26 2.42 7.23
CA ASN A 55 -5.48 1.24 6.41
C ASN A 55 -6.80 1.42 5.66
N THR A 56 -6.78 1.28 4.34
CA THR A 56 -7.97 1.34 3.49
C THR A 56 -8.27 -0.04 2.95
N MET A 57 -9.48 -0.51 3.17
CA MET A 57 -9.84 -1.89 2.87
C MET A 57 -11.22 -1.98 2.20
N PRO A 58 -11.50 -3.06 1.45
CA PRO A 58 -12.85 -3.36 0.98
C PRO A 58 -13.83 -3.58 2.13
N GLU A 59 -15.11 -3.30 1.91
CA GLU A 59 -16.19 -3.51 2.90
C GLU A 59 -16.18 -4.93 3.47
N LYS A 60 -15.95 -5.94 2.62
CA LYS A 60 -15.84 -7.34 3.07
C LYS A 60 -14.74 -7.51 4.13
N THR A 61 -13.57 -6.92 3.91
CA THR A 61 -12.46 -6.99 4.86
C THR A 61 -12.76 -6.22 6.13
N LEU A 62 -13.44 -5.08 6.02
CA LEU A 62 -13.87 -4.30 7.19
C LEU A 62 -14.84 -5.10 8.08
N ASN A 63 -15.79 -5.78 7.46
CA ASN A 63 -16.73 -6.64 8.20
C ASN A 63 -16.04 -7.84 8.86
N ALA A 64 -15.10 -8.48 8.15
CA ALA A 64 -14.29 -9.57 8.72
C ALA A 64 -13.46 -9.09 9.91
N LEU A 65 -12.82 -7.92 9.79
CA LEU A 65 -12.06 -7.31 10.88
C LEU A 65 -12.94 -6.99 12.10
N ALA A 66 -14.17 -6.52 11.88
CA ALA A 66 -15.11 -6.24 12.96
C ALA A 66 -15.61 -7.50 13.66
N ASP A 67 -15.69 -8.63 12.95
CA ASP A 67 -16.15 -9.92 13.46
C ASP A 67 -15.05 -10.68 14.22
N HIS A 68 -13.85 -10.79 13.63
CA HIS A 68 -12.80 -11.66 14.15
C HIS A 68 -11.36 -11.09 14.02
N GLY A 69 -11.18 -9.84 13.65
CA GLY A 69 -9.85 -9.22 13.53
C GLY A 69 -9.18 -8.98 14.88
N ASN A 70 -7.86 -8.90 14.86
CA ASN A 70 -7.04 -8.60 16.02
C ASN A 70 -6.41 -7.21 15.89
N GLY A 71 -6.99 -6.21 16.51
CA GLY A 71 -6.49 -4.82 16.46
C GLY A 71 -5.24 -4.53 17.31
N ALA A 72 -4.51 -5.54 17.77
CA ALA A 72 -3.30 -5.34 18.56
C ALA A 72 -2.14 -4.79 17.71
N PRO A 73 -1.26 -3.94 18.27
CA PRO A 73 -0.06 -3.47 17.56
C PRO A 73 0.85 -4.64 17.18
N THR A 74 1.20 -4.76 15.89
CA THR A 74 1.93 -5.91 15.34
C THR A 74 3.23 -5.55 14.65
N ILE A 75 3.36 -4.35 14.08
CA ILE A 75 4.55 -3.96 13.29
C ILE A 75 5.80 -3.83 14.14
N LYS A 76 5.69 -3.25 15.33
CA LYS A 76 6.87 -3.00 16.18
C LYS A 76 7.48 -4.31 16.67
N GLY A 77 8.79 -4.44 16.46
CA GLY A 77 9.55 -5.64 16.82
C GLY A 77 9.77 -6.62 15.66
N THR A 78 9.22 -6.35 14.45
CA THR A 78 9.37 -7.23 13.28
C THR A 78 10.44 -6.75 12.30
N TYR A 79 11.11 -5.63 12.54
CA TYR A 79 12.01 -5.00 11.56
C TYR A 79 13.21 -5.87 11.20
N GLU A 80 13.84 -6.48 12.20
CA GLU A 80 15.01 -7.34 12.00
C GLU A 80 14.67 -8.57 11.15
N GLU A 81 13.55 -9.22 11.43
CA GLU A 81 13.04 -10.33 10.64
C GLU A 81 12.69 -9.89 9.21
N SER A 82 12.05 -8.75 9.06
CA SER A 82 11.70 -8.17 7.75
C SER A 82 12.94 -7.89 6.91
N HIS A 83 14.01 -7.33 7.51
CA HIS A 83 15.28 -7.13 6.83
C HIS A 83 15.93 -8.46 6.44
N ALA A 84 15.87 -9.47 7.29
CA ALA A 84 16.40 -10.81 6.99
C ALA A 84 15.65 -11.46 5.81
N ILE A 85 14.33 -11.32 5.75
CA ILE A 85 13.53 -11.80 4.62
C ILE A 85 13.94 -11.10 3.31
N MET A 86 14.10 -9.77 3.32
CA MET A 86 14.54 -9.02 2.15
C MET A 86 15.95 -9.40 1.70
N ALA A 87 16.87 -9.64 2.63
CA ALA A 87 18.20 -10.14 2.33
C ALA A 87 18.14 -11.55 1.69
N LYS A 88 17.25 -12.40 2.19
CA LYS A 88 17.04 -13.74 1.64
C LYS A 88 16.52 -13.73 0.19
N LEU A 89 15.62 -12.79 -0.15
CA LEU A 89 15.20 -12.61 -1.54
C LEU A 89 16.37 -12.24 -2.45
N ALA A 90 17.27 -11.36 -2.02
CA ALA A 90 18.45 -10.99 -2.77
C ALA A 90 19.42 -12.18 -2.95
N GLU A 91 19.63 -13.00 -1.92
CA GLU A 91 20.43 -14.25 -2.01
C GLU A 91 19.85 -15.24 -3.03
N LEU A 92 18.52 -15.27 -3.19
CA LEU A 92 17.83 -16.09 -4.18
C LEU A 92 17.87 -15.49 -5.60
N GLY A 93 18.57 -14.36 -5.79
CA GLY A 93 18.70 -13.68 -7.07
C GLY A 93 17.49 -12.84 -7.46
N ILE A 94 16.58 -12.54 -6.52
CA ILE A 94 15.42 -11.69 -6.77
C ILE A 94 15.82 -10.22 -6.57
N ASP A 95 15.89 -9.47 -7.67
CA ASP A 95 16.07 -8.01 -7.63
C ASP A 95 14.73 -7.33 -7.33
N PHE A 96 14.51 -7.01 -6.06
CA PHE A 96 13.28 -6.35 -5.61
C PHE A 96 13.04 -5.00 -6.31
N LYS A 97 14.11 -4.25 -6.57
CA LYS A 97 13.98 -2.97 -7.29
C LYS A 97 13.50 -3.17 -8.72
N ALA A 98 14.07 -4.11 -9.44
CA ALA A 98 13.63 -4.44 -10.80
C ALA A 98 12.15 -4.89 -10.83
N VAL A 99 11.70 -5.65 -9.84
CA VAL A 99 10.29 -6.05 -9.70
C VAL A 99 9.38 -4.82 -9.51
N THR A 100 9.73 -3.91 -8.61
CA THR A 100 8.92 -2.71 -8.35
C THR A 100 8.92 -1.74 -9.51
N ASP A 101 10.04 -1.53 -10.19
CA ASP A 101 10.15 -0.70 -11.39
C ASP A 101 9.25 -1.25 -12.53
N LYS A 102 9.26 -2.58 -12.68
CA LYS A 102 8.38 -3.24 -13.67
C LYS A 102 6.90 -3.08 -13.31
N LEU A 103 6.52 -3.23 -12.05
CA LEU A 103 5.14 -3.05 -11.60
C LEU A 103 4.65 -1.63 -11.87
N GLU A 104 5.48 -0.63 -11.66
CA GLU A 104 5.16 0.77 -11.97
C GLU A 104 4.95 0.96 -13.46
N ALA A 105 5.89 0.52 -14.29
CA ALA A 105 5.82 0.66 -15.74
C ALA A 105 4.58 -0.05 -16.33
N ASP A 106 4.32 -1.29 -15.92
CA ASP A 106 3.17 -2.08 -16.35
C ASP A 106 1.86 -1.44 -15.89
N GLY A 107 1.83 -0.91 -14.66
CA GLY A 107 0.68 -0.22 -14.10
C GLY A 107 0.33 1.04 -14.91
N VAL A 108 1.29 1.90 -15.20
CA VAL A 108 1.10 3.10 -16.03
C VAL A 108 0.59 2.72 -17.42
N ALA A 109 1.21 1.74 -18.07
CA ALA A 109 0.79 1.28 -19.41
C ALA A 109 -0.66 0.74 -19.40
N SER A 110 -1.03 0.00 -18.35
CA SER A 110 -2.40 -0.53 -18.19
C SER A 110 -3.42 0.60 -18.00
N PHE A 111 -3.11 1.62 -17.21
CA PHE A 111 -4.00 2.78 -17.02
C PHE A 111 -4.17 3.58 -18.31
N ILE A 112 -3.10 3.82 -19.08
CA ILE A 112 -3.17 4.48 -20.39
C ILE A 112 -4.11 3.71 -21.31
N LYS A 113 -3.91 2.40 -21.45
CA LYS A 113 -4.77 1.55 -22.28
C LYS A 113 -6.25 1.60 -21.86
N SER A 114 -6.52 1.56 -20.57
CA SER A 114 -7.89 1.65 -20.04
C SER A 114 -8.52 3.01 -20.33
N TRP A 115 -7.73 4.09 -20.19
CA TRP A 115 -8.19 5.43 -20.53
C TRP A 115 -8.55 5.58 -22.00
N ASP A 116 -7.70 5.12 -22.92
CA ASP A 116 -7.94 5.15 -24.35
C ASP A 116 -9.20 4.35 -24.73
N SER A 117 -9.42 3.19 -24.06
CA SER A 117 -10.64 2.41 -24.22
C SER A 117 -11.89 3.20 -23.82
N VAL A 118 -11.87 3.86 -22.67
CA VAL A 118 -12.98 4.69 -22.19
C VAL A 118 -13.29 5.82 -23.18
N LEU A 119 -12.27 6.51 -23.68
CA LEU A 119 -12.47 7.57 -24.69
C LEU A 119 -13.11 7.03 -25.96
N THR A 120 -12.68 5.87 -26.43
CA THR A 120 -13.24 5.19 -27.61
C THR A 120 -14.70 4.82 -27.37
N ASP A 121 -15.04 4.25 -26.22
CA ASP A 121 -16.40 3.82 -25.90
C ASP A 121 -17.36 5.02 -25.77
N VAL A 122 -16.89 6.10 -25.15
CA VAL A 122 -17.67 7.35 -25.04
C VAL A 122 -17.91 7.96 -26.42
N GLN A 123 -16.88 8.03 -27.27
CA GLN A 123 -17.03 8.55 -28.63
C GLN A 123 -18.04 7.72 -29.45
N ALA A 124 -17.93 6.40 -29.40
CA ALA A 124 -18.88 5.51 -30.06
C ALA A 124 -20.33 5.66 -29.53
N GLY A 125 -20.48 5.98 -28.25
CA GLY A 125 -21.76 6.33 -27.64
C GLY A 125 -22.35 7.63 -28.21
N ILE A 126 -21.55 8.67 -28.33
CA ILE A 126 -21.91 9.97 -28.87
C ILE A 126 -22.33 9.81 -30.35
N ASP A 127 -21.56 9.10 -31.14
CA ASP A 127 -21.81 8.89 -32.56
C ASP A 127 -23.16 8.16 -32.81
N ARG A 128 -23.51 7.20 -31.95
CA ARG A 128 -24.81 6.51 -32.00
C ARG A 128 -26.00 7.41 -31.70
N VAL A 129 -25.83 8.42 -30.87
CA VAL A 129 -26.94 9.33 -30.51
C VAL A 129 -27.12 10.42 -31.55
N ASN A 130 -26.06 10.82 -32.24
CA ASN A 130 -26.04 11.91 -33.20
C ASN A 130 -26.24 11.46 -34.65
N GLY A 131 -26.20 10.17 -34.95
CA GLY A 131 -26.46 9.57 -36.28
C GLY A 131 -27.86 9.01 -36.36
#